data_a6ea1eb94cb438563a567165da823738
#
_entry.id   a6ea1eb94cb438563a567165da823738
#
_cell.length_a   1.000
_cell.length_b   1.000
_cell.length_c   1.000
_cell.angle_alpha   90.00
_cell.angle_beta   90.00
_cell.angle_gamma   90.00
#
_symmetry.space_group_name_H-M   'P 1'
#
loop_
_entity.id
_entity.type
_entity.pdbx_description
1 polymer ?
#
loop_
_entity_poly.entity_id
_entity_poly.type
_entity_poly.pdbx_seq_one_letter_code
_entity_poly.pdbx_strand_id
1 'polypeptide(L)'
;MDRSSGILMAMSSLPSNYGIGTMGKSAYKFVDFLRDSGQRYWQLLPLCPTSYGDSPYSSFSTFAGNPYLIDFDLLVKDKLLKKAEFSGIDWGDDASRVDYGKIYQHRFDVLRIAFGRGRKKYAAELEEFRRANAWVENYALFMALKAHFGMISWTEWPEDDIRRYEAEAVEKYRAELADEIDFHVFMQFTFFRQWNELRDYAHAQGIEFIGDLPIYVAFDSADVWSESRFFQLDEDNVPTEVAGVPPDAFTDEGQLWGNPLYDWDAMKADGYGWWIRRIDGAKKLYDIIRIDHFRGFESYWAVPYGDTTAKNGRWRPGPGMDLIGVLLGWFRDLRLIAEDLGYTTPEVRKLLADSG
;
A
#
# COMPACT_ATOMS: atom_id res chain seq x y z
N MET A 1 -6.06 -29.75 -4.40
CA MET A 1 -5.98 -28.85 -3.21
C MET A 1 -7.05 -29.28 -2.23
N ASP A 2 -6.71 -29.35 -0.94
CA ASP A 2 -7.72 -29.59 0.10
C ASP A 2 -8.61 -28.34 0.23
N ARG A 3 -9.90 -28.57 0.41
CA ARG A 3 -10.85 -27.48 0.62
C ARG A 3 -10.57 -26.79 1.95
N SER A 4 -10.39 -25.49 1.95
CA SER A 4 -10.12 -24.68 3.13
C SER A 4 -10.94 -23.39 3.11
N SER A 5 -11.03 -22.73 4.25
CA SER A 5 -11.79 -21.48 4.42
C SER A 5 -10.97 -20.43 5.18
N GLY A 6 -11.40 -19.19 5.08
CA GLY A 6 -10.84 -18.05 5.78
C GLY A 6 -11.87 -16.96 5.99
N ILE A 7 -11.49 -15.93 6.71
CA ILE A 7 -12.33 -14.76 6.97
C ILE A 7 -11.62 -13.52 6.44
N LEU A 8 -12.36 -12.70 5.68
CA LEU A 8 -11.94 -11.34 5.33
C LEU A 8 -12.27 -10.42 6.50
N MET A 9 -11.25 -9.81 7.08
CA MET A 9 -11.37 -8.81 8.14
C MET A 9 -10.28 -7.76 7.99
N ALA A 10 -10.66 -6.53 7.69
CA ALA A 10 -9.70 -5.44 7.65
C ALA A 10 -9.06 -5.24 9.03
N MET A 11 -7.73 -5.02 9.08
CA MET A 11 -7.02 -4.75 10.33
C MET A 11 -7.61 -3.53 11.05
N SER A 12 -7.95 -2.49 10.30
CA SER A 12 -8.57 -1.26 10.81
C SER A 12 -9.92 -1.47 11.49
N SER A 13 -10.63 -2.57 11.18
CA SER A 13 -11.95 -2.90 11.74
C SER A 13 -11.88 -3.68 13.06
N LEU A 14 -10.67 -4.06 13.51
CA LEU A 14 -10.51 -4.72 14.80
C LEU A 14 -10.76 -3.74 15.96
N PRO A 15 -11.34 -4.20 17.09
CA PRO A 15 -11.55 -3.36 18.26
C PRO A 15 -10.22 -2.79 18.80
N SER A 16 -10.19 -1.49 19.09
CA SER A 16 -9.04 -0.81 19.65
C SER A 16 -9.47 0.36 20.54
N ASN A 17 -8.64 0.70 21.53
CA ASN A 17 -8.82 1.91 22.34
C ASN A 17 -8.19 3.16 21.69
N TYR A 18 -7.70 3.05 20.45
CA TYR A 18 -6.90 4.08 19.77
C TYR A 18 -7.54 4.54 18.46
N GLY A 19 -8.86 4.45 18.36
CA GLY A 19 -9.67 4.97 17.26
C GLY A 19 -9.66 4.15 15.97
N ILE A 20 -8.72 3.20 15.84
CA ILE A 20 -8.59 2.31 14.67
C ILE A 20 -7.99 0.98 15.12
N GLY A 21 -8.35 -0.11 14.46
CA GLY A 21 -7.74 -1.42 14.71
C GLY A 21 -6.23 -1.40 14.48
N THR A 22 -5.49 -2.14 15.33
CA THR A 22 -4.03 -2.17 15.33
C THR A 22 -3.50 -3.60 15.38
N MET A 23 -2.19 -3.76 15.16
CA MET A 23 -1.48 -5.03 15.29
C MET A 23 -1.28 -5.47 16.76
N GLY A 24 -2.17 -5.02 17.65
CA GLY A 24 -2.14 -5.28 19.09
C GLY A 24 -2.98 -6.48 19.50
N LYS A 25 -3.37 -6.48 20.78
CA LYS A 25 -4.06 -7.60 21.45
C LYS A 25 -5.27 -8.13 20.67
N SER A 26 -6.05 -7.27 20.00
CA SER A 26 -7.24 -7.69 19.26
C SER A 26 -6.87 -8.51 18.01
N ALA A 27 -5.75 -8.19 17.35
CA ALA A 27 -5.26 -8.95 16.20
C ALA A 27 -4.82 -10.36 16.63
N TYR A 28 -4.08 -10.49 17.72
CA TYR A 28 -3.69 -11.80 18.27
C TYR A 28 -4.91 -12.64 18.67
N LYS A 29 -5.92 -12.03 19.32
CA LYS A 29 -7.17 -12.71 19.66
C LYS A 29 -7.96 -13.14 18.42
N PHE A 30 -7.88 -12.36 17.33
CA PHE A 30 -8.54 -12.74 16.08
C PHE A 30 -7.84 -13.94 15.43
N VAL A 31 -6.52 -14.03 15.50
CA VAL A 31 -5.77 -15.22 15.09
C VAL A 31 -6.22 -16.45 15.91
N ASP A 32 -6.33 -16.31 17.24
CA ASP A 32 -6.82 -17.40 18.09
C ASP A 32 -8.25 -17.84 17.70
N PHE A 33 -9.14 -16.88 17.45
CA PHE A 33 -10.51 -17.14 16.99
C PHE A 33 -10.51 -17.89 15.65
N LEU A 34 -9.67 -17.50 14.69
CA LEU A 34 -9.56 -18.20 13.39
C LEU A 34 -9.14 -19.66 13.59
N ARG A 35 -8.11 -19.91 14.39
CA ARG A 35 -7.65 -21.25 14.74
C ARG A 35 -8.78 -22.08 15.37
N ASP A 36 -9.40 -21.54 16.42
CA ASP A 36 -10.42 -22.25 17.19
C ASP A 36 -11.70 -22.51 16.37
N SER A 37 -11.94 -21.70 15.33
CA SER A 37 -13.03 -21.85 14.36
C SER A 37 -12.65 -22.74 13.16
N GLY A 38 -11.46 -23.34 13.15
CA GLY A 38 -10.99 -24.19 12.06
C GLY A 38 -10.72 -23.46 10.75
N GLN A 39 -10.53 -22.15 10.78
CA GLN A 39 -10.16 -21.38 9.61
C GLN A 39 -8.66 -21.55 9.33
N ARG A 40 -8.28 -21.38 8.06
CA ARG A 40 -6.88 -21.42 7.62
C ARG A 40 -6.35 -20.08 7.21
N TYR A 41 -7.22 -19.18 6.75
CA TYR A 41 -6.81 -17.91 6.16
C TYR A 41 -7.40 -16.71 6.88
N TRP A 42 -6.57 -15.67 7.03
CA TRP A 42 -7.02 -14.31 7.29
C TRP A 42 -6.80 -13.47 6.03
N GLN A 43 -7.89 -13.11 5.35
CA GLN A 43 -7.81 -12.19 4.22
C GLN A 43 -7.90 -10.75 4.72
N LEU A 44 -6.99 -9.92 4.24
CA LEU A 44 -6.84 -8.52 4.59
C LEU A 44 -7.20 -7.62 3.41
N LEU A 45 -7.64 -6.41 3.69
CA LEU A 45 -7.56 -5.30 2.74
C LEU A 45 -6.11 -4.78 2.68
N PRO A 46 -5.72 -3.98 1.66
CA PRO A 46 -4.37 -3.45 1.57
C PRO A 46 -3.88 -2.82 2.88
N LEU A 47 -2.68 -3.17 3.31
CA LEU A 47 -2.05 -2.67 4.54
C LEU A 47 -1.24 -1.39 4.31
N CYS A 48 -1.32 -0.82 3.11
CA CYS A 48 -0.58 0.39 2.74
C CYS A 48 -1.14 1.66 3.42
N PRO A 49 -0.34 2.74 3.53
CA PRO A 49 -0.81 4.02 4.04
C PRO A 49 -1.97 4.54 3.20
N THR A 50 -3.03 5.02 3.84
CA THR A 50 -4.14 5.65 3.12
C THR A 50 -3.80 7.09 2.73
N SER A 51 -4.24 7.52 1.54
CA SER A 51 -4.16 8.89 1.07
C SER A 51 -5.50 9.62 1.26
N TYR A 52 -5.74 10.67 0.48
CA TYR A 52 -6.99 11.41 0.53
C TYR A 52 -8.20 10.48 0.34
N GLY A 53 -9.21 10.65 1.21
CA GLY A 53 -10.43 9.82 1.22
C GLY A 53 -10.31 8.53 2.03
N ASP A 54 -9.17 8.28 2.68
CA ASP A 54 -8.94 7.19 3.65
C ASP A 54 -9.18 5.77 3.09
N SER A 55 -9.22 5.64 1.77
CA SER A 55 -9.36 4.36 1.10
C SER A 55 -8.05 3.55 1.15
N PRO A 56 -8.09 2.27 1.53
CA PRO A 56 -6.91 1.41 1.47
C PRO A 56 -6.43 1.14 0.04
N TYR A 57 -7.26 1.42 -0.98
CA TYR A 57 -6.92 1.28 -2.41
C TYR A 57 -6.29 2.54 -3.00
N SER A 58 -6.30 3.66 -2.25
CA SER A 58 -5.59 4.88 -2.62
C SER A 58 -4.48 5.10 -1.59
N SER A 59 -3.23 4.89 -1.98
CA SER A 59 -2.10 4.87 -1.07
C SER A 59 -0.95 5.76 -1.53
N PHE A 60 -0.26 6.38 -0.57
CA PHE A 60 0.98 7.11 -0.82
C PHE A 60 2.16 6.21 -1.24
N SER A 61 2.06 4.91 -1.05
CA SER A 61 3.05 3.93 -1.54
C SER A 61 2.48 2.52 -1.54
N THR A 62 2.77 1.75 -2.59
CA THR A 62 2.44 0.32 -2.68
C THR A 62 3.35 -0.58 -1.83
N PHE A 63 4.45 -0.05 -1.30
CA PHE A 63 5.45 -0.79 -0.52
C PHE A 63 5.33 -0.56 0.98
N ALA A 64 4.89 0.64 1.38
CA ALA A 64 4.88 1.06 2.77
C ALA A 64 3.72 0.43 3.54
N GLY A 65 3.93 0.19 4.83
CA GLY A 65 2.88 -0.18 5.76
C GLY A 65 2.17 1.04 6.36
N ASN A 66 0.89 0.91 6.68
CA ASN A 66 0.08 1.97 7.24
C ASN A 66 0.46 2.27 8.71
N PRO A 67 1.01 3.46 9.02
CA PRO A 67 1.41 3.79 10.39
C PRO A 67 0.24 3.81 11.38
N TYR A 68 -1.01 3.92 10.91
CA TYR A 68 -2.19 3.87 11.77
C TYR A 68 -2.40 2.50 12.42
N LEU A 69 -1.83 1.44 11.85
CA LEU A 69 -1.95 0.08 12.38
C LEU A 69 -0.90 -0.25 13.45
N ILE A 70 0.07 0.64 13.71
CA ILE A 70 1.06 0.48 14.78
C ILE A 70 0.36 0.52 16.13
N ASP A 71 0.57 -0.49 16.96
CA ASP A 71 -0.04 -0.60 18.28
C ASP A 71 0.79 0.13 19.35
N PHE A 72 0.15 0.99 20.13
CA PHE A 72 0.82 1.77 21.17
C PHE A 72 1.15 0.97 22.43
N ASP A 73 0.37 -0.06 22.77
CA ASP A 73 0.68 -0.91 23.92
C ASP A 73 1.95 -1.75 23.68
N LEU A 74 2.20 -2.15 22.42
CA LEU A 74 3.47 -2.76 22.04
C LEU A 74 4.63 -1.76 22.16
N LEU A 75 4.43 -0.49 21.80
CA LEU A 75 5.45 0.56 22.03
C LEU A 75 5.69 0.84 23.51
N VAL A 76 4.68 0.69 24.37
CA VAL A 76 4.88 0.75 25.84
C VAL A 76 5.70 -0.44 26.34
N LYS A 77 5.41 -1.66 25.86
CA LYS A 77 6.20 -2.86 26.15
C LYS A 77 7.67 -2.66 25.78
N ASP A 78 7.91 -2.00 24.64
CA ASP A 78 9.26 -1.68 24.16
C ASP A 78 9.91 -0.49 24.90
N LYS A 79 9.23 0.14 25.84
CA LYS A 79 9.69 1.33 26.57
C LYS A 79 9.89 2.55 25.67
N LEU A 80 9.20 2.62 24.55
CA LEU A 80 9.20 3.77 23.64
C LEU A 80 8.09 4.76 23.98
N LEU A 81 7.02 4.30 24.62
CA LEU A 81 5.92 5.15 25.14
C LEU A 81 5.65 4.85 26.62
N LYS A 82 5.01 5.79 27.28
CA LYS A 82 4.36 5.62 28.57
C LYS A 82 2.85 5.76 28.37
N LYS A 83 2.05 4.95 29.06
CA LYS A 83 0.59 4.95 28.92
C LYS A 83 -0.02 6.37 29.13
N ALA A 84 0.51 7.14 30.07
CA ALA A 84 0.04 8.50 30.36
C ALA A 84 0.23 9.50 29.18
N GLU A 85 1.05 9.19 28.20
CA GLU A 85 1.35 10.08 27.08
C GLU A 85 0.25 10.08 26.00
N PHE A 86 -0.65 9.10 26.05
CA PHE A 86 -1.73 8.96 25.05
C PHE A 86 -3.08 8.50 25.64
N SER A 87 -3.16 8.17 26.94
CA SER A 87 -4.40 7.68 27.56
C SER A 87 -5.51 8.72 27.68
N GLY A 88 -5.18 10.01 27.60
CA GLY A 88 -6.14 11.11 27.66
C GLY A 88 -6.56 11.67 26.29
N ILE A 89 -6.07 11.07 25.19
CA ILE A 89 -6.39 11.53 23.85
C ILE A 89 -7.78 11.00 23.46
N ASP A 90 -8.59 11.89 22.89
CA ASP A 90 -9.88 11.54 22.30
C ASP A 90 -9.67 10.97 20.88
N TRP A 91 -9.89 9.66 20.73
CA TRP A 91 -9.75 8.93 19.48
C TRP A 91 -11.07 8.73 18.73
N GLY A 92 -12.16 9.30 19.20
CA GLY A 92 -13.51 9.10 18.68
C GLY A 92 -14.42 8.43 19.71
N ASP A 93 -15.70 8.66 19.60
CA ASP A 93 -16.74 8.20 20.52
C ASP A 93 -17.65 7.10 19.92
N ASP A 94 -17.52 6.85 18.62
CA ASP A 94 -18.30 5.83 17.91
C ASP A 94 -17.43 4.58 17.61
N ALA A 95 -17.68 3.51 18.35
CA ALA A 95 -16.95 2.26 18.17
C ALA A 95 -17.25 1.52 16.84
N SER A 96 -18.24 1.98 16.07
CA SER A 96 -18.64 1.36 14.80
C SER A 96 -17.90 1.92 13.58
N ARG A 97 -17.16 3.01 13.74
CA ARG A 97 -16.44 3.67 12.65
C ARG A 97 -15.14 4.34 13.13
N VAL A 98 -14.20 4.48 12.21
CA VAL A 98 -12.96 5.22 12.43
C VAL A 98 -13.19 6.71 12.22
N ASP A 99 -12.82 7.55 13.19
CA ASP A 99 -12.72 9.00 13.03
C ASP A 99 -11.31 9.36 12.55
N TYR A 100 -11.12 9.37 11.23
CA TYR A 100 -9.83 9.69 10.63
C TYR A 100 -9.35 11.11 10.96
N GLY A 101 -10.26 12.07 11.17
CA GLY A 101 -9.88 13.42 11.58
C GLY A 101 -9.11 13.41 12.92
N LYS A 102 -9.58 12.65 13.92
CA LYS A 102 -8.87 12.48 15.19
C LYS A 102 -7.58 11.68 15.08
N ILE A 103 -7.56 10.66 14.20
CA ILE A 103 -6.34 9.92 13.88
C ILE A 103 -5.26 10.87 13.33
N TYR A 104 -5.60 11.70 12.35
CA TYR A 104 -4.68 12.69 11.78
C TYR A 104 -4.14 13.68 12.80
N GLN A 105 -5.01 14.17 13.70
CA GLN A 105 -4.62 15.17 14.69
C GLN A 105 -3.62 14.65 15.72
N HIS A 106 -3.67 13.39 16.09
CA HIS A 106 -3.01 12.93 17.31
C HIS A 106 -2.00 11.81 17.11
N ARG A 107 -2.20 10.95 16.09
CA ARG A 107 -1.45 9.71 16.01
C ARG A 107 0.03 9.92 15.75
N PHE A 108 0.35 10.86 14.87
CA PHE A 108 1.74 11.15 14.53
C PHE A 108 2.49 11.83 15.69
N ASP A 109 1.83 12.65 16.51
CA ASP A 109 2.43 13.23 17.71
C ASP A 109 2.85 12.15 18.70
N VAL A 110 2.00 11.14 18.94
CA VAL A 110 2.34 10.00 19.80
C VAL A 110 3.49 9.18 19.21
N LEU A 111 3.48 8.91 17.90
CA LEU A 111 4.57 8.18 17.23
C LEU A 111 5.88 8.97 17.25
N ARG A 112 5.84 10.31 17.22
CA ARG A 112 7.03 11.16 17.33
C ARG A 112 7.68 11.07 18.73
N ILE A 113 6.89 10.94 19.79
CA ILE A 113 7.44 10.65 21.13
C ILE A 113 8.18 9.30 21.13
N ALA A 114 7.59 8.29 20.50
CA ALA A 114 8.23 6.98 20.36
C ALA A 114 9.52 7.05 19.53
N PHE A 115 9.52 7.80 18.42
CA PHE A 115 10.69 8.06 17.59
C PHE A 115 11.84 8.69 18.37
N GLY A 116 11.57 9.74 19.18
CA GLY A 116 12.59 10.43 19.97
C GLY A 116 13.37 9.47 20.90
N ARG A 117 12.74 8.38 21.35
CA ARG A 117 13.37 7.34 22.18
C ARG A 117 13.93 6.18 21.35
N GLY A 118 13.21 5.83 20.27
CA GLY A 118 13.50 4.68 19.43
C GLY A 118 14.70 4.86 18.51
N ARG A 119 14.88 6.06 17.94
CA ARG A 119 15.94 6.34 16.96
C ARG A 119 17.36 5.97 17.44
N LYS A 120 17.65 6.18 18.74
CA LYS A 120 18.93 5.79 19.32
C LYS A 120 18.96 4.32 19.73
N LYS A 121 17.84 3.82 20.26
CA LYS A 121 17.73 2.44 20.74
C LYS A 121 17.88 1.44 19.59
N TYR A 122 17.31 1.73 18.43
CA TYR A 122 17.27 0.84 17.26
C TYR A 122 18.13 1.36 16.09
N ALA A 123 19.21 2.12 16.38
CA ALA A 123 20.00 2.72 15.32
C ALA A 123 20.58 1.70 14.33
N ALA A 124 21.09 0.58 14.81
CA ALA A 124 21.66 -0.47 13.97
C ALA A 124 20.59 -1.19 13.14
N GLU A 125 19.45 -1.50 13.75
CA GLU A 125 18.32 -2.17 13.10
C GLU A 125 17.65 -1.24 12.06
N LEU A 126 17.60 0.07 12.30
CA LEU A 126 17.11 1.06 11.35
C LEU A 126 18.01 1.11 10.10
N GLU A 127 19.32 1.10 10.27
CA GLU A 127 20.27 1.05 9.15
C GLU A 127 20.16 -0.27 8.36
N GLU A 128 19.94 -1.38 9.03
CA GLU A 128 19.69 -2.67 8.39
C GLU A 128 18.36 -2.64 7.61
N PHE A 129 17.31 -2.08 8.21
CA PHE A 129 16.00 -1.93 7.57
C PHE A 129 16.08 -1.09 6.29
N ARG A 130 16.80 0.04 6.30
CA ARG A 130 17.06 0.87 5.12
C ARG A 130 17.75 0.07 4.01
N ARG A 131 18.82 -0.66 4.34
CA ARG A 131 19.54 -1.49 3.36
C ARG A 131 18.70 -2.62 2.76
N ALA A 132 17.83 -3.22 3.56
CA ALA A 132 16.96 -4.32 3.14
C ALA A 132 15.72 -3.84 2.37
N ASN A 133 15.39 -2.55 2.40
CA ASN A 133 14.15 -1.98 1.86
C ASN A 133 14.42 -0.65 1.15
N ALA A 134 15.12 -0.69 0.02
CA ALA A 134 15.54 0.51 -0.72
C ALA A 134 14.40 1.49 -1.05
N TRP A 135 13.15 0.99 -1.19
CA TRP A 135 11.97 1.81 -1.42
C TRP A 135 11.69 2.81 -0.29
N VAL A 136 12.15 2.52 0.94
CA VAL A 136 11.83 3.33 2.12
C VAL A 136 12.41 4.74 2.03
N GLU A 137 13.53 4.91 1.35
CA GLU A 137 14.19 6.22 1.19
C GLU A 137 13.33 7.18 0.35
N ASN A 138 12.77 6.71 -0.76
CA ASN A 138 11.91 7.53 -1.60
C ASN A 138 10.54 7.77 -0.95
N TYR A 139 9.98 6.76 -0.28
CA TYR A 139 8.74 6.93 0.47
C TYR A 139 8.91 7.94 1.62
N ALA A 140 9.96 7.82 2.41
CA ALA A 140 10.19 8.71 3.55
C ALA A 140 10.47 10.16 3.10
N LEU A 141 11.25 10.35 2.03
CA LEU A 141 11.44 11.66 1.42
C LEU A 141 10.12 12.24 0.88
N PHE A 142 9.34 11.44 0.15
CA PHE A 142 8.03 11.87 -0.36
C PHE A 142 7.12 12.35 0.78
N MET A 143 7.01 11.60 1.86
CA MET A 143 6.17 11.98 3.00
C MET A 143 6.71 13.20 3.74
N ALA A 144 8.03 13.34 3.85
CA ALA A 144 8.67 14.54 4.41
C ALA A 144 8.38 15.77 3.55
N LEU A 145 8.44 15.65 2.22
CA LEU A 145 8.07 16.72 1.28
C LEU A 145 6.58 17.05 1.35
N LYS A 146 5.72 16.03 1.45
CA LYS A 146 4.27 16.23 1.66
C LYS A 146 4.02 17.09 2.91
N ALA A 147 4.67 16.77 4.03
CA ALA A 147 4.57 17.55 5.26
C ALA A 147 5.13 18.97 5.08
N HIS A 148 6.29 19.11 4.42
CA HIS A 148 6.94 20.39 4.16
C HIS A 148 6.08 21.33 3.30
N PHE A 149 5.38 20.80 2.28
CA PHE A 149 4.50 21.55 1.38
C PHE A 149 3.03 21.54 1.81
N GLY A 150 2.70 21.17 3.05
CA GLY A 150 1.35 21.27 3.59
C GLY A 150 0.39 20.19 3.08
N MET A 151 0.88 19.01 2.75
CA MET A 151 0.11 17.82 2.30
C MET A 151 -0.59 17.98 0.94
N ILE A 152 -0.27 19.02 0.15
CA ILE A 152 -0.78 19.16 -1.23
C ILE A 152 -0.23 18.04 -2.14
N SER A 153 -0.87 17.81 -3.28
CA SER A 153 -0.37 16.86 -4.29
C SER A 153 1.07 17.20 -4.71
N TRP A 154 1.90 16.19 -5.00
CA TRP A 154 3.25 16.42 -5.47
C TRP A 154 3.30 17.22 -6.79
N THR A 155 2.25 17.15 -7.60
CA THR A 155 2.12 17.94 -8.82
C THR A 155 1.92 19.44 -8.58
N GLU A 156 1.53 19.80 -7.37
CA GLU A 156 1.28 21.19 -6.94
C GLU A 156 2.45 21.76 -6.11
N TRP A 157 3.51 20.99 -5.86
CA TRP A 157 4.67 21.52 -5.15
C TRP A 157 5.28 22.71 -5.89
N PRO A 158 5.69 23.77 -5.20
CA PRO A 158 6.06 25.04 -5.84
C PRO A 158 7.37 24.98 -6.62
N GLU A 159 8.28 24.05 -6.28
CA GLU A 159 9.59 23.90 -6.92
C GLU A 159 9.53 22.81 -8.01
N ASP A 160 9.84 23.19 -9.24
CA ASP A 160 9.74 22.31 -10.43
C ASP A 160 10.73 21.14 -10.35
N ASP A 161 11.97 21.43 -9.92
CA ASP A 161 13.05 20.45 -9.87
C ASP A 161 12.71 19.26 -8.96
N ILE A 162 12.08 19.50 -7.81
CA ILE A 162 11.68 18.42 -6.92
C ILE A 162 10.42 17.72 -7.41
N ARG A 163 9.49 18.40 -8.10
CA ARG A 163 8.38 17.74 -8.79
C ARG A 163 8.85 16.75 -9.84
N ARG A 164 9.93 17.11 -10.57
CA ARG A 164 10.54 16.27 -11.61
C ARG A 164 11.53 15.26 -11.08
N TYR A 165 11.65 15.14 -9.76
CA TYR A 165 12.60 14.23 -9.12
C TYR A 165 14.05 14.45 -9.57
N GLU A 166 14.47 15.71 -9.79
CA GLU A 166 15.83 16.04 -10.20
C GLU A 166 16.84 15.73 -9.09
N ALA A 167 17.95 15.11 -9.46
CA ALA A 167 18.91 14.56 -8.50
C ALA A 167 19.43 15.59 -7.49
N GLU A 168 19.74 16.82 -7.95
CA GLU A 168 20.26 17.89 -7.08
C GLU A 168 19.19 18.36 -6.07
N ALA A 169 17.92 18.46 -6.51
CA ALA A 169 16.81 18.81 -5.63
C ALA A 169 16.53 17.70 -4.61
N VAL A 170 16.57 16.45 -5.04
CA VAL A 170 16.43 15.28 -4.15
C VAL A 170 17.50 15.29 -3.06
N GLU A 171 18.77 15.49 -3.40
CA GLU A 171 19.86 15.54 -2.41
C GLU A 171 19.74 16.75 -1.48
N LYS A 172 19.37 17.92 -1.99
CA LYS A 172 19.07 19.12 -1.17
C LYS A 172 18.02 18.80 -0.11
N TYR A 173 16.88 18.26 -0.51
CA TYR A 173 15.78 17.98 0.42
C TYR A 173 16.06 16.79 1.34
N ARG A 174 16.83 15.78 0.92
CA ARG A 174 17.32 14.73 1.81
C ARG A 174 18.14 15.30 2.97
N ALA A 175 19.01 16.27 2.70
CA ALA A 175 19.78 16.91 3.74
C ALA A 175 18.93 17.84 4.62
N GLU A 176 18.04 18.62 4.03
CA GLU A 176 17.18 19.58 4.73
C GLU A 176 16.15 18.91 5.64
N LEU A 177 15.53 17.82 5.16
CA LEU A 177 14.43 17.13 5.85
C LEU A 177 14.87 15.84 6.55
N ALA A 178 16.17 15.68 6.84
CA ALA A 178 16.74 14.43 7.36
C ALA A 178 16.03 13.90 8.61
N ASP A 179 15.64 14.75 9.57
CA ASP A 179 14.95 14.33 10.81
C ASP A 179 13.51 13.83 10.51
N GLU A 180 12.83 14.44 9.56
CA GLU A 180 11.49 14.01 9.12
C GLU A 180 11.55 12.71 8.33
N ILE A 181 12.55 12.56 7.46
CA ILE A 181 12.82 11.29 6.75
C ILE A 181 13.08 10.16 7.76
N ASP A 182 13.95 10.40 8.74
CA ASP A 182 14.23 9.42 9.80
C ASP A 182 12.99 9.03 10.58
N PHE A 183 12.08 9.97 10.83
CA PHE A 183 10.80 9.69 11.48
C PHE A 183 9.92 8.75 10.63
N HIS A 184 9.79 9.00 9.34
CA HIS A 184 9.03 8.13 8.44
C HIS A 184 9.67 6.74 8.31
N VAL A 185 10.99 6.65 8.23
CA VAL A 185 11.71 5.37 8.25
C VAL A 185 11.46 4.62 9.56
N PHE A 186 11.50 5.31 10.71
CA PHE A 186 11.21 4.69 12.01
C PHE A 186 9.79 4.15 12.08
N MET A 187 8.80 4.86 11.54
CA MET A 187 7.43 4.35 11.48
C MET A 187 7.33 3.09 10.64
N GLN A 188 7.99 3.04 9.48
CA GLN A 188 8.00 1.84 8.64
C GLN A 188 8.71 0.68 9.33
N PHE A 189 9.88 0.89 9.91
CA PHE A 189 10.57 -0.11 10.72
C PHE A 189 9.66 -0.66 11.83
N THR A 190 8.98 0.22 12.55
CA THR A 190 8.08 -0.16 13.65
C THR A 190 6.89 -0.97 13.14
N PHE A 191 6.28 -0.55 12.02
CA PHE A 191 5.19 -1.29 11.38
C PHE A 191 5.63 -2.71 11.02
N PHE A 192 6.72 -2.85 10.26
CA PHE A 192 7.18 -4.16 9.80
C PHE A 192 7.61 -5.06 10.96
N ARG A 193 8.17 -4.50 12.01
CA ARG A 193 8.52 -5.27 13.22
C ARG A 193 7.27 -5.83 13.90
N GLN A 194 6.26 -5.01 14.16
CA GLN A 194 5.00 -5.46 14.77
C GLN A 194 4.23 -6.41 13.84
N TRP A 195 4.25 -6.16 12.54
CA TRP A 195 3.64 -7.04 11.55
C TRP A 195 4.30 -8.42 11.52
N ASN A 196 5.61 -8.48 11.47
CA ASN A 196 6.35 -9.74 11.47
C ASN A 196 6.09 -10.55 12.76
N GLU A 197 6.06 -9.90 13.92
CA GLU A 197 5.71 -10.57 15.20
C GLU A 197 4.29 -11.17 15.15
N LEU A 198 3.30 -10.44 14.61
CA LEU A 198 1.94 -10.93 14.46
C LEU A 198 1.85 -12.06 13.41
N ARG A 199 2.54 -11.94 12.29
CA ARG A 199 2.58 -12.95 11.23
C ARG A 199 3.20 -14.25 11.72
N ASP A 200 4.32 -14.17 12.41
CA ASP A 200 4.98 -15.34 12.98
C ASP A 200 4.08 -16.05 14.01
N TYR A 201 3.36 -15.27 14.82
CA TYR A 201 2.35 -15.82 15.73
C TYR A 201 1.23 -16.53 14.98
N ALA A 202 0.69 -15.92 13.93
CA ALA A 202 -0.37 -16.51 13.10
C ALA A 202 0.08 -17.82 12.44
N HIS A 203 1.28 -17.84 11.87
CA HIS A 203 1.88 -19.05 11.29
C HIS A 203 2.04 -20.17 12.33
N ALA A 204 2.47 -19.84 13.54
CA ALA A 204 2.55 -20.82 14.64
C ALA A 204 1.18 -21.39 15.05
N GLN A 205 0.08 -20.67 14.75
CA GLN A 205 -1.29 -21.15 14.93
C GLN A 205 -1.89 -21.82 13.66
N GLY A 206 -1.11 -21.95 12.58
CA GLY A 206 -1.53 -22.51 11.30
C GLY A 206 -2.42 -21.59 10.45
N ILE A 207 -2.37 -20.29 10.71
CA ILE A 207 -3.10 -19.26 9.95
C ILE A 207 -2.15 -18.58 8.97
N GLU A 208 -2.55 -18.51 7.70
CA GLU A 208 -1.86 -17.80 6.62
C GLU A 208 -2.62 -16.54 6.23
N PHE A 209 -1.90 -15.53 5.71
CA PHE A 209 -2.49 -14.27 5.27
C PHE A 209 -2.70 -14.24 3.76
N ILE A 210 -3.92 -13.85 3.35
CA ILE A 210 -4.22 -13.45 1.99
C ILE A 210 -4.23 -11.93 1.95
N GLY A 211 -3.28 -11.35 1.22
CA GLY A 211 -3.21 -9.92 1.00
C GLY A 211 -4.00 -9.49 -0.23
N ASP A 212 -4.28 -8.20 -0.30
CA ASP A 212 -4.95 -7.57 -1.42
C ASP A 212 -4.02 -6.55 -2.08
N LEU A 213 -3.78 -6.71 -3.38
CA LEU A 213 -2.86 -5.89 -4.16
C LEU A 213 -3.65 -5.21 -5.28
N PRO A 214 -4.01 -3.92 -5.15
CA PRO A 214 -4.63 -3.17 -6.24
C PRO A 214 -3.74 -3.18 -7.47
N ILE A 215 -4.29 -3.40 -8.66
CA ILE A 215 -3.47 -3.39 -9.89
C ILE A 215 -2.79 -2.02 -10.08
N TYR A 216 -3.51 -0.93 -9.84
CA TYR A 216 -2.98 0.43 -9.98
C TYR A 216 -2.46 1.00 -8.66
N VAL A 217 -1.69 2.08 -8.76
CA VAL A 217 -1.24 2.91 -7.64
C VAL A 217 -1.91 4.29 -7.71
N ALA A 218 -1.95 4.99 -6.59
CA ALA A 218 -2.48 6.36 -6.57
C ALA A 218 -1.54 7.31 -7.32
N PHE A 219 -2.10 8.31 -8.00
CA PHE A 219 -1.32 9.32 -8.69
C PHE A 219 -0.47 10.13 -7.70
N ASP A 220 -1.08 10.58 -6.58
CA ASP A 220 -0.36 11.24 -5.51
C ASP A 220 0.34 10.21 -4.60
N SER A 221 1.43 9.64 -5.10
CA SER A 221 2.21 8.60 -4.42
C SER A 221 3.71 8.74 -4.67
N ALA A 222 4.51 8.21 -3.75
CA ALA A 222 5.95 8.07 -3.90
C ALA A 222 6.33 7.22 -5.13
N ASP A 223 5.47 6.23 -5.46
CA ASP A 223 5.67 5.32 -6.58
C ASP A 223 5.66 6.07 -7.91
N VAL A 224 4.65 6.94 -8.14
CA VAL A 224 4.53 7.71 -9.38
C VAL A 224 5.54 8.84 -9.42
N TRP A 225 5.73 9.57 -8.32
CA TRP A 225 6.66 10.69 -8.24
C TRP A 225 8.11 10.28 -8.51
N SER A 226 8.58 9.19 -7.89
CA SER A 226 9.99 8.78 -8.01
C SER A 226 10.29 7.92 -9.24
N GLU A 227 9.28 7.34 -9.87
CA GLU A 227 9.43 6.44 -11.03
C GLU A 227 8.45 6.80 -12.16
N SER A 228 8.21 8.09 -12.40
CA SER A 228 7.24 8.64 -13.36
C SER A 228 7.35 8.05 -14.76
N ARG A 229 8.55 7.66 -15.18
CA ARG A 229 8.85 7.00 -16.47
C ARG A 229 8.07 5.71 -16.74
N PHE A 230 7.52 5.09 -15.70
CA PHE A 230 6.73 3.85 -15.83
C PHE A 230 5.23 4.08 -15.95
N PHE A 231 4.82 5.34 -16.04
CA PHE A 231 3.42 5.73 -16.13
C PHE A 231 3.16 6.58 -17.38
N GLN A 232 1.93 6.53 -17.91
CA GLN A 232 1.51 7.30 -19.08
C GLN A 232 1.28 8.77 -18.69
N LEU A 233 2.36 9.50 -18.51
CA LEU A 233 2.39 10.92 -18.18
C LEU A 233 2.97 11.70 -19.36
N ASP A 234 2.57 12.96 -19.49
CA ASP A 234 3.18 13.89 -20.44
C ASP A 234 4.46 14.52 -19.87
N GLU A 235 5.04 15.47 -20.60
CA GLU A 235 6.28 16.19 -20.22
C GLU A 235 6.14 17.03 -18.94
N ASP A 236 4.92 17.37 -18.55
CA ASP A 236 4.59 18.10 -17.32
C ASP A 236 4.17 17.18 -16.17
N ASN A 237 4.33 15.86 -16.34
CA ASN A 237 3.92 14.82 -15.42
C ASN A 237 2.39 14.76 -15.18
N VAL A 238 1.61 15.17 -16.18
CA VAL A 238 0.15 15.06 -16.15
C VAL A 238 -0.27 13.76 -16.84
N PRO A 239 -1.20 12.96 -16.24
CA PRO A 239 -1.70 11.76 -16.91
C PRO A 239 -2.35 12.09 -18.27
N THR A 240 -2.06 11.30 -19.29
CA THR A 240 -2.73 11.41 -20.59
C THR A 240 -4.07 10.68 -20.59
N GLU A 241 -4.10 9.52 -19.97
CA GLU A 241 -5.28 8.70 -19.72
C GLU A 241 -5.22 8.13 -18.30
N VAL A 242 -6.36 7.82 -17.71
CA VAL A 242 -6.47 7.25 -16.36
C VAL A 242 -7.30 5.98 -16.36
N ALA A 243 -7.13 5.18 -15.32
CA ALA A 243 -7.85 3.93 -15.14
C ALA A 243 -9.33 4.14 -14.81
N GLY A 244 -10.15 3.20 -15.29
CA GLY A 244 -11.56 3.12 -14.97
C GLY A 244 -12.15 1.79 -15.40
N VAL A 245 -13.47 1.72 -15.35
CA VAL A 245 -14.29 0.61 -15.82
C VAL A 245 -15.39 1.15 -16.72
N PRO A 246 -15.71 0.51 -17.86
CA PRO A 246 -16.77 0.97 -18.75
C PRO A 246 -18.14 0.98 -18.07
N PRO A 247 -19.11 1.72 -18.63
CA PRO A 247 -20.51 1.56 -18.27
C PRO A 247 -20.97 0.11 -18.29
N ASP A 248 -21.79 -0.28 -17.33
CA ASP A 248 -22.33 -1.63 -17.19
C ASP A 248 -23.81 -1.61 -16.74
N ALA A 249 -24.34 -2.76 -16.34
CA ALA A 249 -25.74 -2.88 -15.87
C ALA A 249 -26.00 -2.18 -14.51
N PHE A 250 -24.95 -1.81 -13.78
CA PHE A 250 -25.06 -1.18 -12.45
C PHE A 250 -24.88 0.34 -12.53
N THR A 251 -24.12 0.84 -13.53
CA THR A 251 -23.88 2.27 -13.72
C THR A 251 -23.71 2.63 -15.19
N ASP A 252 -24.55 3.60 -15.65
CA ASP A 252 -24.48 4.17 -17.01
C ASP A 252 -23.25 5.06 -17.21
N GLU A 253 -22.52 5.41 -16.15
CA GLU A 253 -21.34 6.28 -16.19
C GLU A 253 -20.02 5.51 -16.13
N GLY A 254 -20.09 4.22 -15.82
CA GLY A 254 -18.92 3.41 -15.49
C GLY A 254 -18.31 3.85 -14.16
N GLN A 255 -17.06 3.45 -13.92
CA GLN A 255 -16.29 3.87 -12.75
C GLN A 255 -15.02 4.58 -13.20
N LEU A 256 -14.89 5.84 -12.83
CA LEU A 256 -13.66 6.61 -13.05
C LEU A 256 -12.79 6.49 -11.80
N TRP A 257 -11.71 5.72 -11.89
CA TRP A 257 -10.82 5.51 -10.74
C TRP A 257 -9.74 6.58 -10.62
N GLY A 258 -9.32 7.16 -11.76
CA GLY A 258 -8.36 8.27 -11.78
C GLY A 258 -6.89 7.88 -11.54
N ASN A 259 -6.59 6.58 -11.37
CA ASN A 259 -5.21 6.11 -11.24
C ASN A 259 -4.46 6.30 -12.56
N PRO A 260 -3.17 6.68 -12.55
CA PRO A 260 -2.35 6.73 -13.76
C PRO A 260 -2.18 5.32 -14.34
N LEU A 261 -2.17 5.24 -15.66
CA LEU A 261 -1.94 3.99 -16.37
C LEU A 261 -0.44 3.71 -16.50
N TYR A 262 -0.08 2.43 -16.52
CA TYR A 262 1.30 2.01 -16.72
C TYR A 262 1.74 2.19 -18.18
N ASP A 263 2.96 2.67 -18.39
CA ASP A 263 3.68 2.53 -19.66
C ASP A 263 4.27 1.11 -19.73
N TRP A 264 3.50 0.20 -20.31
CA TRP A 264 3.88 -1.20 -20.41
C TRP A 264 5.11 -1.42 -21.31
N ASP A 265 5.36 -0.55 -22.28
CA ASP A 265 6.54 -0.64 -23.15
C ASP A 265 7.81 -0.25 -22.37
N ALA A 266 7.75 0.84 -21.59
CA ALA A 266 8.84 1.21 -20.70
C ALA A 266 9.09 0.15 -19.62
N MET A 267 8.05 -0.40 -19.02
CA MET A 267 8.19 -1.49 -18.03
C MET A 267 8.78 -2.76 -18.65
N LYS A 268 8.39 -3.12 -19.87
CA LYS A 268 8.94 -4.25 -20.60
C LYS A 268 10.43 -4.05 -20.93
N ALA A 269 10.79 -2.84 -21.35
CA ALA A 269 12.19 -2.49 -21.62
C ALA A 269 13.07 -2.57 -20.37
N ASP A 270 12.51 -2.28 -19.18
CA ASP A 270 13.15 -2.46 -17.85
C ASP A 270 13.11 -3.93 -17.36
N GLY A 271 12.57 -4.86 -18.13
CA GLY A 271 12.40 -6.25 -17.72
C GLY A 271 11.36 -6.43 -16.60
N TYR A 272 10.41 -5.54 -16.49
CA TYR A 272 9.39 -5.50 -15.43
C TYR A 272 9.96 -5.40 -14.00
N GLY A 273 11.13 -4.81 -13.84
CA GLY A 273 11.82 -4.69 -12.55
C GLY A 273 10.98 -4.03 -11.47
N TRP A 274 10.16 -3.04 -11.83
CA TRP A 274 9.22 -2.40 -10.90
C TRP A 274 8.17 -3.39 -10.36
N TRP A 275 7.57 -4.22 -11.21
CA TRP A 275 6.60 -5.25 -10.79
C TRP A 275 7.25 -6.37 -9.99
N ILE A 276 8.47 -6.75 -10.32
CA ILE A 276 9.25 -7.72 -9.52
C ILE A 276 9.44 -7.17 -8.10
N ARG A 277 9.87 -5.92 -7.95
CA ARG A 277 10.01 -5.28 -6.62
C ARG A 277 8.67 -5.21 -5.88
N ARG A 278 7.58 -4.90 -6.58
CA ARG A 278 6.24 -4.80 -5.99
C ARG A 278 5.77 -6.15 -5.43
N ILE A 279 5.92 -7.23 -6.19
CA ILE A 279 5.56 -8.59 -5.75
C ILE A 279 6.49 -9.04 -4.62
N ASP A 280 7.79 -8.76 -4.68
CA ASP A 280 8.73 -9.06 -3.59
C ASP A 280 8.32 -8.35 -2.29
N GLY A 281 7.93 -7.08 -2.36
CA GLY A 281 7.40 -6.32 -1.23
C GLY A 281 6.12 -6.94 -0.66
N ALA A 282 5.17 -7.31 -1.52
CA ALA A 282 3.92 -7.94 -1.12
C ALA A 282 4.14 -9.33 -0.47
N LYS A 283 5.09 -10.13 -0.96
CA LYS A 283 5.48 -11.42 -0.35
C LYS A 283 6.08 -11.29 1.05
N LYS A 284 6.65 -10.14 1.40
CA LYS A 284 7.12 -9.88 2.77
C LYS A 284 5.96 -9.69 3.74
N LEU A 285 4.80 -9.27 3.24
CA LEU A 285 3.59 -9.06 4.02
C LEU A 285 2.67 -10.30 4.02
N TYR A 286 2.50 -10.95 2.89
CA TYR A 286 1.43 -11.93 2.66
C TYR A 286 1.96 -13.28 2.19
N ASP A 287 1.21 -14.34 2.52
CA ASP A 287 1.49 -15.71 2.06
C ASP A 287 0.86 -16.00 0.70
N ILE A 288 -0.28 -15.37 0.44
CA ILE A 288 -1.00 -15.39 -0.84
C ILE A 288 -1.34 -13.96 -1.21
N ILE A 289 -1.15 -13.60 -2.47
CA ILE A 289 -1.44 -12.27 -2.98
C ILE A 289 -2.67 -12.35 -3.88
N ARG A 290 -3.79 -11.71 -3.46
CA ARG A 290 -4.91 -11.45 -4.35
C ARG A 290 -4.59 -10.21 -5.18
N ILE A 291 -4.58 -10.36 -6.48
CA ILE A 291 -4.45 -9.22 -7.40
C ILE A 291 -5.85 -8.74 -7.73
N ASP A 292 -6.15 -7.54 -7.26
CA ASP A 292 -7.39 -6.85 -7.55
C ASP A 292 -7.41 -6.36 -8.99
N HIS A 293 -8.55 -6.54 -9.67
CA HIS A 293 -8.73 -6.22 -11.10
C HIS A 293 -7.71 -6.92 -12.02
N PHE A 294 -7.46 -8.22 -11.82
CA PHE A 294 -6.50 -9.02 -12.61
C PHE A 294 -6.72 -8.93 -14.12
N ARG A 295 -7.99 -8.78 -14.56
CA ARG A 295 -8.29 -8.62 -15.98
C ARG A 295 -7.54 -7.47 -16.66
N GLY A 296 -7.15 -6.45 -15.90
CA GLY A 296 -6.37 -5.31 -16.40
C GLY A 296 -5.02 -5.70 -17.00
N PHE A 297 -4.52 -6.90 -16.69
CA PHE A 297 -3.31 -7.43 -17.36
C PHE A 297 -3.60 -7.95 -18.77
N GLU A 298 -4.82 -8.35 -19.09
CA GLU A 298 -5.21 -8.68 -20.47
C GLU A 298 -5.58 -7.43 -21.24
N SER A 299 -6.54 -6.67 -20.71
CA SER A 299 -6.94 -5.37 -21.26
C SER A 299 -7.55 -4.51 -20.16
N TYR A 300 -7.29 -3.21 -20.23
CA TYR A 300 -7.74 -2.22 -19.28
C TYR A 300 -8.52 -1.10 -19.95
N TRP A 301 -9.44 -0.48 -19.19
CA TRP A 301 -10.24 0.63 -19.66
C TRP A 301 -9.51 1.94 -19.40
N ALA A 302 -9.08 2.61 -20.46
CA ALA A 302 -8.36 3.87 -20.42
C ALA A 302 -9.32 5.02 -20.71
N VAL A 303 -9.43 5.95 -19.78
CA VAL A 303 -10.32 7.13 -19.86
C VAL A 303 -9.46 8.38 -20.08
N PRO A 304 -9.79 9.28 -21.02
CA PRO A 304 -9.06 10.53 -21.18
C PRO A 304 -8.97 11.31 -19.87
N TYR A 305 -7.78 11.79 -19.51
CA TYR A 305 -7.60 12.59 -18.30
C TYR A 305 -8.43 13.89 -18.38
N GLY A 306 -9.11 14.25 -17.30
CA GLY A 306 -10.00 15.39 -17.23
C GLY A 306 -11.48 15.07 -17.49
N ASP A 307 -11.80 13.87 -17.97
CA ASP A 307 -13.19 13.41 -18.04
C ASP A 307 -13.78 13.23 -16.64
N THR A 308 -15.08 13.49 -16.50
CA THR A 308 -15.79 13.35 -15.22
C THR A 308 -16.52 12.01 -15.07
N THR A 309 -16.56 11.20 -16.13
CA THR A 309 -17.15 9.85 -16.16
C THR A 309 -16.27 8.92 -16.98
N ALA A 310 -16.50 7.62 -16.89
CA ALA A 310 -15.74 6.63 -17.66
C ALA A 310 -16.32 6.34 -19.06
N LYS A 311 -17.34 7.08 -19.52
CA LYS A 311 -18.07 6.82 -20.79
C LYS A 311 -17.20 6.88 -22.04
N ASN A 312 -16.25 7.82 -22.07
CA ASN A 312 -15.42 8.07 -23.25
C ASN A 312 -14.14 7.23 -23.27
N GLY A 313 -14.03 6.26 -22.37
CA GLY A 313 -12.88 5.38 -22.31
C GLY A 313 -12.81 4.41 -23.51
N ARG A 314 -11.70 3.69 -23.56
CA ARG A 314 -11.45 2.66 -24.58
C ARG A 314 -10.63 1.52 -24.00
N TRP A 315 -10.81 0.31 -24.54
CA TRP A 315 -9.98 -0.83 -24.19
C TRP A 315 -8.57 -0.67 -24.77
N ARG A 316 -7.59 -0.88 -23.93
CA ARG A 316 -6.18 -0.94 -24.27
C ARG A 316 -5.63 -2.31 -23.90
N PRO A 317 -4.73 -2.92 -24.70
CA PRO A 317 -4.10 -4.18 -24.35
C PRO A 317 -3.19 -4.02 -23.13
N GLY A 318 -3.25 -5.00 -22.22
CA GLY A 318 -2.31 -5.12 -21.10
C GLY A 318 -1.07 -5.94 -21.48
N PRO A 319 -0.15 -6.16 -20.53
CA PRO A 319 1.11 -6.89 -20.77
C PRO A 319 0.91 -8.41 -20.90
N GLY A 320 -0.22 -8.94 -20.46
CA GLY A 320 -0.55 -10.37 -20.55
C GLY A 320 0.51 -11.28 -19.96
N MET A 321 0.79 -12.37 -20.69
CA MET A 321 1.79 -13.36 -20.29
C MET A 321 3.23 -12.83 -20.32
N ASP A 322 3.52 -11.71 -20.96
CA ASP A 322 4.84 -11.09 -20.93
C ASP A 322 5.24 -10.72 -19.49
N LEU A 323 4.34 -10.08 -18.75
CA LEU A 323 4.56 -9.78 -17.33
C LEU A 323 4.41 -11.02 -16.44
N ILE A 324 3.29 -11.75 -16.58
CA ILE A 324 2.97 -12.87 -15.69
C ILE A 324 4.06 -13.94 -15.79
N GLY A 325 4.53 -14.26 -17.00
CA GLY A 325 5.62 -15.21 -17.22
C GLY A 325 6.93 -14.79 -16.54
N VAL A 326 7.25 -13.48 -16.53
CA VAL A 326 8.41 -12.95 -15.80
C VAL A 326 8.22 -13.13 -14.29
N LEU A 327 7.05 -12.79 -13.73
CA LEU A 327 6.79 -12.94 -12.30
C LEU A 327 6.84 -14.40 -11.83
N LEU A 328 6.22 -15.31 -12.58
CA LEU A 328 6.24 -16.75 -12.27
C LEU A 328 7.65 -17.36 -12.45
N GLY A 329 8.41 -16.87 -13.40
CA GLY A 329 9.82 -17.27 -13.58
C GLY A 329 10.73 -16.79 -12.46
N TRP A 330 10.47 -15.57 -11.94
CA TRP A 330 11.24 -14.97 -10.85
C TRP A 330 10.91 -15.59 -9.49
N PHE A 331 9.61 -15.79 -9.22
CA PHE A 331 9.10 -16.29 -7.94
C PHE A 331 8.46 -17.68 -8.12
N ARG A 332 9.25 -18.74 -7.97
CA ARG A 332 8.78 -20.14 -8.16
C ARG A 332 7.73 -20.61 -7.15
N ASP A 333 7.66 -19.97 -6.00
CA ASP A 333 6.75 -20.25 -4.88
C ASP A 333 5.60 -19.25 -4.77
N LEU A 334 5.40 -18.39 -5.78
CA LEU A 334 4.39 -17.36 -5.79
C LEU A 334 2.98 -17.98 -5.81
N ARG A 335 2.18 -17.63 -4.83
CA ARG A 335 0.76 -18.00 -4.75
C ARG A 335 -0.08 -16.76 -5.01
N LEU A 336 -0.83 -16.80 -6.13
CA LEU A 336 -1.69 -15.71 -6.54
C LEU A 336 -3.15 -16.14 -6.52
N ILE A 337 -4.03 -15.19 -6.24
CA ILE A 337 -5.47 -15.25 -6.51
C ILE A 337 -5.75 -14.12 -7.49
N ALA A 338 -6.25 -14.47 -8.67
CA ALA A 338 -6.71 -13.49 -9.64
C ALA A 338 -8.17 -13.11 -9.34
N GLU A 339 -8.43 -11.83 -9.13
CA GLU A 339 -9.79 -11.33 -9.07
C GLU A 339 -10.34 -11.22 -10.50
N ASP A 340 -11.43 -11.95 -10.79
CA ASP A 340 -12.03 -12.07 -12.12
C ASP A 340 -13.46 -11.51 -12.18
N LEU A 341 -13.80 -10.59 -11.31
CA LEU A 341 -15.09 -9.90 -11.31
C LEU A 341 -15.27 -9.01 -12.54
N GLY A 342 -16.52 -8.71 -12.86
CA GLY A 342 -16.88 -7.88 -14.00
C GLY A 342 -16.99 -8.66 -15.31
N TYR A 343 -16.72 -8.01 -16.45
CA TYR A 343 -16.89 -8.59 -17.78
C TYR A 343 -15.71 -9.48 -18.17
N THR A 344 -15.82 -10.78 -17.96
CA THR A 344 -14.78 -11.77 -18.27
C THR A 344 -14.90 -12.25 -19.73
N THR A 345 -13.94 -11.87 -20.58
CA THR A 345 -13.87 -12.29 -21.98
C THR A 345 -13.18 -13.63 -22.15
N PRO A 346 -13.29 -14.29 -23.33
CA PRO A 346 -12.51 -15.50 -23.62
C PRO A 346 -11.00 -15.29 -23.48
N GLU A 347 -10.48 -14.10 -23.80
CA GLU A 347 -9.07 -13.74 -23.72
C GLU A 347 -8.60 -13.67 -22.26
N VAL A 348 -9.41 -13.09 -21.37
CA VAL A 348 -9.14 -13.08 -19.93
C VAL A 348 -9.10 -14.52 -19.38
N ARG A 349 -10.06 -15.38 -19.78
CA ARG A 349 -10.07 -16.79 -19.38
C ARG A 349 -8.84 -17.54 -19.89
N LYS A 350 -8.42 -17.22 -21.14
CA LYS A 350 -7.19 -17.77 -21.69
C LYS A 350 -5.97 -17.33 -20.87
N LEU A 351 -5.86 -16.04 -20.53
CA LEU A 351 -4.77 -15.54 -19.70
C LEU A 351 -4.72 -16.26 -18.33
N LEU A 352 -5.88 -16.45 -17.69
CA LEU A 352 -5.98 -17.22 -16.44
C LEU A 352 -5.52 -18.69 -16.62
N ALA A 353 -5.93 -19.33 -17.70
CA ALA A 353 -5.53 -20.70 -17.97
C ALA A 353 -4.03 -20.82 -18.29
N ASP A 354 -3.45 -19.89 -19.03
CA ASP A 354 -2.04 -19.87 -19.39
C ASP A 354 -1.13 -19.54 -18.19
N SER A 355 -1.66 -18.82 -17.19
CA SER A 355 -0.92 -18.42 -15.97
C SER A 355 -0.85 -19.55 -14.92
N GLY A 356 -1.63 -20.62 -15.04
CA GLY A 356 -1.65 -21.75 -14.10
C GLY A 356 -2.50 -21.50 -12.87
#